data_37377368b294289e0dedc91934d8e17b
#
_entry.id   37377368b294289e0dedc91934d8e17b
#
_cell.length_a   1.000
_cell.length_b   1.000
_cell.length_c   1.000
_cell.angle_alpha   90.00
_cell.angle_beta   90.00
_cell.angle_gamma   90.00
#
_symmetry.space_group_name_H-M   'P 1'
#
loop_
_entity.id
_entity.type
_entity.pdbx_description
1 polymer ?
#
loop_
_entity_poly.entity_id
_entity_poly.type
_entity_poly.pdbx_seq_one_letter_code
_entity_poly.pdbx_strand_id
1 'polypeptide(L)'
;VFVSHAWKYHFVEVVVDVMEQYSKENPDTYFWFDLFTNDQNANDKKDADWYSTTFRESIKSIGTVVLILSPWQEPKPIKRAWCLFEIAHALRESNVKMSIKFPNSERDSMKTSAAENGHVITEALAGIKAEKADATVERDKEMIFESIRNFEGGFQSLDEKVKDKLREWYTSQLVKLSEENPKDNKLLLTVADVLKDFNQVKIALEHGERILNNIGRKMPAEKDAKEKGEDGKDPKSKLWED
;
A
#
# COMPACT_ATOMS: atom_id res chain seq x y z
N VAL A 1 -9.18 16.28 4.40
CA VAL A 1 -8.63 14.92 4.25
C VAL A 1 -8.63 14.24 5.60
N PHE A 2 -9.16 13.03 5.69
CA PHE A 2 -9.10 12.19 6.90
C PHE A 2 -7.73 11.50 6.98
N VAL A 3 -7.05 11.58 8.13
CA VAL A 3 -5.72 10.98 8.33
C VAL A 3 -5.83 9.72 9.18
N SER A 4 -5.63 8.56 8.55
CA SER A 4 -5.54 7.27 9.24
C SER A 4 -4.09 6.97 9.61
N HIS A 5 -3.81 6.75 10.89
CA HIS A 5 -2.45 6.62 11.39
C HIS A 5 -2.36 5.73 12.64
N ALA A 6 -1.19 5.24 12.96
CA ALA A 6 -0.94 4.54 14.22
C ALA A 6 -0.48 5.52 15.30
N TRP A 7 -1.15 5.54 16.47
CA TRP A 7 -0.82 6.44 17.59
C TRP A 7 0.61 6.31 18.12
N LYS A 8 1.29 5.20 17.85
CA LYS A 8 2.70 4.98 18.22
C LYS A 8 3.70 5.66 17.27
N TYR A 9 3.24 6.41 16.29
CA TYR A 9 4.14 7.15 15.40
C TYR A 9 4.74 8.38 16.09
N HIS A 10 5.98 8.68 15.76
CA HIS A 10 6.56 9.99 16.06
C HIS A 10 5.82 11.06 15.28
N PHE A 11 5.17 11.97 15.99
CA PHE A 11 4.25 12.92 15.38
C PHE A 11 4.92 13.78 14.29
N VAL A 12 6.04 14.42 14.63
CA VAL A 12 6.74 15.32 13.68
C VAL A 12 7.38 14.53 12.54
N GLU A 13 8.12 13.47 12.86
CA GLU A 13 8.96 12.74 11.90
C GLU A 13 8.14 11.87 10.93
N VAL A 14 6.95 11.45 11.32
CA VAL A 14 6.12 10.54 10.53
C VAL A 14 4.84 11.23 10.08
N VAL A 15 4.05 11.77 11.01
CA VAL A 15 2.72 12.28 10.69
C VAL A 15 2.81 13.62 9.97
N VAL A 16 3.56 14.57 10.54
CA VAL A 16 3.72 15.91 9.94
C VAL A 16 4.45 15.82 8.60
N ASP A 17 5.51 15.00 8.49
CA ASP A 17 6.22 14.80 7.21
C ASP A 17 5.27 14.33 6.10
N VAL A 18 4.39 13.35 6.40
CA VAL A 18 3.40 12.87 5.42
C VAL A 18 2.36 13.94 5.09
N MET A 19 1.87 14.69 6.10
CA MET A 19 0.91 15.76 5.88
C MET A 19 1.50 16.88 5.02
N GLU A 20 2.76 17.25 5.24
CA GLU A 20 3.47 18.23 4.41
C GLU A 20 3.67 17.74 2.97
N GLN A 21 4.05 16.48 2.77
CA GLN A 21 4.16 15.89 1.44
C GLN A 21 2.82 15.97 0.71
N TYR A 22 1.73 15.59 1.40
CA TYR A 22 0.39 15.63 0.81
C TYR A 22 -0.05 17.05 0.46
N SER A 23 0.21 18.02 1.34
CA SER A 23 -0.12 19.44 1.11
C SER A 23 0.65 20.05 -0.05
N LYS A 24 1.91 19.65 -0.27
CA LYS A 24 2.70 20.10 -1.45
C LYS A 24 2.09 19.62 -2.77
N GLU A 25 1.53 18.41 -2.77
CA GLU A 25 0.85 17.86 -3.94
C GLU A 25 -0.59 18.38 -4.10
N ASN A 26 -1.24 18.76 -2.98
CA ASN A 26 -2.62 19.20 -2.91
C ASN A 26 -2.71 20.46 -2.05
N PRO A 27 -2.43 21.65 -2.63
CA PRO A 27 -2.55 22.93 -1.92
C PRO A 27 -3.97 23.12 -1.34
N ASP A 28 -4.08 23.90 -0.29
CA ASP A 28 -5.34 24.23 0.42
C ASP A 28 -6.02 23.02 1.09
N THR A 29 -5.24 21.96 1.41
CA THR A 29 -5.74 20.79 2.13
C THR A 29 -5.92 21.09 3.62
N TYR A 30 -7.10 20.76 4.15
CA TYR A 30 -7.38 20.70 5.58
C TYR A 30 -7.41 19.24 6.03
N PHE A 31 -6.78 18.96 7.20
CA PHE A 31 -6.68 17.63 7.74
C PHE A 31 -7.64 17.42 8.91
N TRP A 32 -8.44 16.37 8.81
CA TRP A 32 -9.12 15.80 9.96
C TRP A 32 -8.18 14.79 10.63
N PHE A 33 -7.74 15.12 11.83
CA PHE A 33 -6.78 14.32 12.59
C PHE A 33 -7.34 14.09 13.98
N ASP A 34 -7.57 12.85 14.35
CA ASP A 34 -8.33 12.43 15.53
C ASP A 34 -7.83 13.05 16.85
N LEU A 35 -6.51 13.23 16.99
CA LEU A 35 -5.89 13.84 18.15
C LEU A 35 -6.38 15.28 18.42
N PHE A 36 -6.72 16.03 17.36
CA PHE A 36 -7.14 17.42 17.47
C PHE A 36 -8.64 17.63 17.30
N THR A 37 -9.31 16.68 16.66
CA THR A 37 -10.73 16.80 16.31
C THR A 37 -11.64 16.05 17.29
N ASN A 38 -11.10 15.13 18.08
CA ASN A 38 -11.83 14.41 19.11
C ASN A 38 -11.42 14.88 20.52
N ASP A 39 -12.40 15.08 21.40
CA ASP A 39 -12.15 15.31 22.81
C ASP A 39 -11.67 14.00 23.46
N GLN A 40 -10.37 13.92 23.68
CA GLN A 40 -9.72 12.74 24.27
C GLN A 40 -10.11 12.50 25.74
N ASN A 41 -10.66 13.53 26.41
CA ASN A 41 -11.10 13.42 27.83
C ASN A 41 -12.57 13.00 27.96
N ALA A 42 -13.34 13.06 26.88
CA ALA A 42 -14.77 12.73 26.88
C ALA A 42 -15.06 11.26 26.47
N ASN A 43 -14.01 10.45 26.27
CA ASN A 43 -14.13 9.10 25.72
C ASN A 43 -14.99 8.15 26.57
N ASP A 44 -15.06 8.34 27.89
CA ASP A 44 -15.88 7.51 28.79
C ASP A 44 -17.40 7.68 28.59
N LYS A 45 -17.83 8.70 27.83
CA LYS A 45 -19.24 9.04 27.63
C LYS A 45 -19.81 8.63 26.28
N LYS A 46 -18.94 8.17 25.36
CA LYS A 46 -19.34 7.79 24.00
C LYS A 46 -19.45 6.27 23.92
N ASP A 47 -20.57 5.78 23.42
CA ASP A 47 -20.76 4.36 23.18
C ASP A 47 -20.12 3.91 21.86
N ALA A 48 -20.06 2.60 21.66
CA ALA A 48 -19.50 2.00 20.45
C ALA A 48 -20.24 2.43 19.18
N ASP A 49 -21.56 2.63 19.28
CA ASP A 49 -22.39 3.05 18.16
C ASP A 49 -22.09 4.49 17.74
N TRP A 50 -21.79 5.37 18.71
CA TRP A 50 -21.36 6.73 18.42
C TRP A 50 -20.05 6.74 17.62
N TYR A 51 -19.05 5.97 18.05
CA TYR A 51 -17.78 5.89 17.34
C TYR A 51 -17.96 5.31 15.94
N SER A 52 -18.64 4.18 15.80
CA SER A 52 -18.86 3.52 14.52
C SER A 52 -19.60 4.42 13.52
N THR A 53 -20.60 5.15 14.01
CA THR A 53 -21.40 6.05 13.16
C THR A 53 -20.62 7.32 12.82
N THR A 54 -20.03 7.99 13.80
CA THR A 54 -19.35 9.28 13.61
C THR A 54 -18.12 9.14 12.72
N PHE A 55 -17.28 8.12 12.93
CA PHE A 55 -16.11 7.90 12.09
C PHE A 55 -16.51 7.55 10.65
N ARG A 56 -17.49 6.67 10.48
CA ARG A 56 -17.99 6.31 9.15
C ARG A 56 -18.54 7.53 8.39
N GLU A 57 -19.40 8.31 9.02
CA GLU A 57 -19.98 9.51 8.41
C GLU A 57 -18.91 10.58 8.14
N SER A 58 -17.91 10.71 9.01
CA SER A 58 -16.76 11.61 8.78
C SER A 58 -15.96 11.19 7.57
N ILE A 59 -15.59 9.92 7.44
CA ILE A 59 -14.86 9.37 6.29
C ILE A 59 -15.65 9.62 5.00
N LYS A 60 -16.95 9.31 5.01
CA LYS A 60 -17.84 9.49 3.87
C LYS A 60 -18.01 10.96 3.46
N SER A 61 -18.20 11.84 4.44
CA SER A 61 -18.38 13.28 4.22
C SER A 61 -17.08 13.94 3.71
N ILE A 62 -15.93 13.57 4.27
CA ILE A 62 -14.62 14.09 3.87
C ILE A 62 -14.23 13.56 2.48
N GLY A 63 -14.61 12.33 2.14
CA GLY A 63 -14.42 11.76 0.82
C GLY A 63 -12.97 11.43 0.43
N THR A 64 -12.00 11.70 1.30
CA THR A 64 -10.58 11.37 1.06
C THR A 64 -9.92 10.91 2.34
N VAL A 65 -9.27 9.74 2.29
CA VAL A 65 -8.49 9.17 3.40
C VAL A 65 -7.03 9.08 2.98
N VAL A 66 -6.13 9.57 3.82
CA VAL A 66 -4.69 9.33 3.72
C VAL A 66 -4.29 8.35 4.80
N LEU A 67 -3.87 7.17 4.38
CA LEU A 67 -3.30 6.15 5.25
C LEU A 67 -1.79 6.36 5.35
N ILE A 68 -1.29 6.61 6.56
CA ILE A 68 0.14 6.71 6.83
C ILE A 68 0.72 5.32 7.06
N LEU A 69 1.54 4.85 6.12
CA LEU A 69 2.15 3.53 6.14
C LEU A 69 3.58 3.59 6.67
N SER A 70 3.85 3.08 7.87
CA SER A 70 5.19 2.96 8.44
C SER A 70 5.25 1.89 9.54
N PRO A 71 6.35 1.12 9.67
CA PRO A 71 7.35 0.93 8.61
C PRO A 71 6.73 0.25 7.39
N TRP A 72 7.30 0.48 6.21
CA TRP A 72 6.69 -0.04 4.98
C TRP A 72 6.68 -1.58 4.90
N GLN A 73 7.66 -2.28 5.51
CA GLN A 73 7.72 -3.75 5.53
C GLN A 73 6.68 -4.37 6.46
N GLU A 74 6.34 -3.69 7.55
CA GLU A 74 5.43 -4.19 8.58
C GLU A 74 4.51 -3.07 9.07
N PRO A 75 3.56 -2.64 8.24
CA PRO A 75 2.78 -1.44 8.50
C PRO A 75 1.98 -1.51 9.80
N LYS A 76 2.27 -0.61 10.75
CA LYS A 76 1.56 -0.56 12.03
C LYS A 76 0.05 -0.37 11.89
N PRO A 77 -0.49 0.45 10.94
CA PRO A 77 -1.93 0.63 10.84
C PRO A 77 -2.69 -0.65 10.53
N ILE A 78 -2.10 -1.57 9.75
CA ILE A 78 -2.74 -2.85 9.40
C ILE A 78 -2.89 -3.77 10.63
N LYS A 79 -2.11 -3.51 11.69
CA LYS A 79 -2.15 -4.26 12.96
C LYS A 79 -3.03 -3.61 14.02
N ARG A 80 -3.72 -2.52 13.69
CA ARG A 80 -4.58 -1.79 14.63
C ARG A 80 -6.04 -1.87 14.19
N ALA A 81 -6.90 -2.32 15.10
CA ALA A 81 -8.32 -2.49 14.82
C ALA A 81 -8.98 -1.19 14.34
N TRP A 82 -8.72 -0.04 14.99
CA TRP A 82 -9.26 1.25 14.57
C TRP A 82 -8.83 1.66 13.16
N CYS A 83 -7.54 1.51 12.82
CA CYS A 83 -7.09 1.79 11.45
C CYS A 83 -7.72 0.85 10.42
N LEU A 84 -7.91 -0.43 10.78
CA LEU A 84 -8.63 -1.37 9.91
C LEU A 84 -10.10 -0.99 9.74
N PHE A 85 -10.76 -0.47 10.77
CA PHE A 85 -12.11 0.08 10.68
C PHE A 85 -12.17 1.23 9.67
N GLU A 86 -11.25 2.19 9.78
CA GLU A 86 -11.13 3.33 8.88
C GLU A 86 -10.88 2.89 7.43
N ILE A 87 -9.93 1.96 7.23
CA ILE A 87 -9.61 1.39 5.92
C ILE A 87 -10.81 0.65 5.33
N ALA A 88 -11.48 -0.18 6.13
CA ALA A 88 -12.62 -0.97 5.70
C ALA A 88 -13.77 -0.07 5.21
N HIS A 89 -14.07 1.00 5.94
CA HIS A 89 -15.07 1.97 5.54
C HIS A 89 -14.65 2.76 4.30
N ALA A 90 -13.39 3.20 4.22
CA ALA A 90 -12.87 3.89 3.05
C ALA A 90 -12.94 3.03 1.77
N LEU A 91 -12.65 1.73 1.87
CA LEU A 91 -12.69 0.80 0.74
C LEU A 91 -14.12 0.39 0.31
N ARG A 92 -15.12 0.61 1.16
CA ARG A 92 -16.53 0.31 0.83
C ARG A 92 -17.26 1.46 0.15
N GLU A 93 -16.94 2.68 0.50
CA GLU A 93 -17.62 3.86 -0.01
C GLU A 93 -17.05 4.24 -1.39
N SER A 94 -17.85 4.11 -2.42
CA SER A 94 -17.43 4.39 -3.81
C SER A 94 -17.02 5.85 -4.06
N ASN A 95 -17.48 6.77 -3.21
CA ASN A 95 -17.14 8.19 -3.26
C ASN A 95 -15.90 8.55 -2.43
N VAL A 96 -15.29 7.60 -1.71
CA VAL A 96 -14.11 7.83 -0.89
C VAL A 96 -12.85 7.41 -1.64
N LYS A 97 -11.90 8.34 -1.75
CA LYS A 97 -10.56 8.08 -2.29
C LYS A 97 -9.62 7.74 -1.16
N MET A 98 -9.00 6.57 -1.21
CA MET A 98 -7.95 6.19 -0.28
C MET A 98 -6.58 6.36 -0.94
N SER A 99 -5.71 7.14 -0.31
CA SER A 99 -4.32 7.37 -0.69
C SER A 99 -3.40 6.79 0.38
N ILE A 100 -2.35 6.11 -0.02
CA ILE A 100 -1.32 5.60 0.89
C ILE A 100 -0.09 6.48 0.76
N LYS A 101 0.45 6.90 1.89
CA LYS A 101 1.68 7.70 1.98
C LYS A 101 2.59 7.14 3.07
N PHE A 102 3.87 7.33 2.94
CA PHE A 102 4.87 7.01 3.94
C PHE A 102 5.85 8.16 4.11
N PRO A 103 6.50 8.29 5.28
CA PRO A 103 7.44 9.38 5.52
C PRO A 103 8.68 9.24 4.61
N ASN A 104 9.34 10.35 4.33
CA ASN A 104 10.52 10.38 3.47
C ASN A 104 11.63 9.43 3.94
N SER A 105 11.79 9.24 5.25
CA SER A 105 12.75 8.30 5.85
C SER A 105 12.54 6.84 5.41
N GLU A 106 11.33 6.45 5.06
CA GLU A 106 11.01 5.10 4.58
C GLU A 106 11.39 4.88 3.12
N ARG A 107 11.51 5.96 2.34
CA ARG A 107 11.80 5.90 0.90
C ARG A 107 13.18 5.30 0.61
N ASP A 108 14.19 5.76 1.32
CA ASP A 108 15.56 5.26 1.15
C ASP A 108 15.67 3.81 1.64
N SER A 109 15.01 3.47 2.73
CA SER A 109 14.90 2.11 3.23
C SER A 109 14.25 1.19 2.19
N MET A 110 13.14 1.61 1.59
CA MET A 110 12.45 0.83 0.55
C MET A 110 13.34 0.64 -0.69
N LYS A 111 14.04 1.70 -1.14
CA LYS A 111 14.96 1.64 -2.27
C LYS A 111 16.08 0.63 -2.02
N THR A 112 16.73 0.69 -0.87
CA THR A 112 17.81 -0.22 -0.50
C THR A 112 17.31 -1.66 -0.46
N SER A 113 16.20 -1.91 0.22
CA SER A 113 15.60 -3.25 0.32
C SER A 113 15.15 -3.79 -1.04
N ALA A 114 14.53 -2.96 -1.87
CA ALA A 114 14.15 -3.36 -3.23
C ALA A 114 15.36 -3.73 -4.09
N ALA A 115 16.48 -3.01 -3.97
CA ALA A 115 17.70 -3.31 -4.71
C ALA A 115 18.44 -4.57 -4.19
N GLU A 116 18.29 -4.91 -2.92
CA GLU A 116 18.95 -6.08 -2.30
C GLU A 116 18.11 -7.36 -2.42
N ASN A 117 16.84 -7.27 -2.12
CA ASN A 117 15.91 -8.42 -2.10
C ASN A 117 14.46 -7.96 -2.30
N GLY A 118 13.96 -8.01 -3.52
CA GLY A 118 12.57 -7.65 -3.86
C GLY A 118 11.49 -8.51 -3.17
N HIS A 119 11.82 -9.75 -2.77
CA HIS A 119 10.86 -10.65 -2.09
C HIS A 119 10.35 -10.10 -0.74
N VAL A 120 11.10 -9.20 -0.10
CA VAL A 120 10.65 -8.52 1.14
C VAL A 120 9.32 -7.80 0.92
N ILE A 121 9.07 -7.28 -0.29
CA ILE A 121 7.81 -6.60 -0.62
C ILE A 121 6.64 -7.58 -0.74
N THR A 122 6.87 -8.74 -1.36
CA THR A 122 5.85 -9.79 -1.46
C THR A 122 5.56 -10.43 -0.12
N GLU A 123 6.57 -10.62 0.74
CA GLU A 123 6.45 -11.11 2.11
C GLU A 123 5.64 -10.15 2.99
N ALA A 124 5.87 -8.84 2.87
CA ALA A 124 5.11 -7.81 3.59
C ALA A 124 3.60 -7.93 3.30
N LEU A 125 3.22 -8.18 2.04
CA LEU A 125 1.82 -8.41 1.66
C LEU A 125 1.27 -9.74 2.19
N ALA A 126 2.06 -10.82 2.14
CA ALA A 126 1.63 -12.13 2.59
C ALA A 126 1.30 -12.16 4.10
N GLY A 127 2.01 -11.35 4.88
CA GLY A 127 1.82 -11.24 6.34
C GLY A 127 0.54 -10.53 6.78
N ILE A 128 -0.22 -9.90 5.87
CA ILE A 128 -1.42 -9.14 6.20
C ILE A 128 -2.57 -10.06 6.56
N LYS A 129 -3.05 -9.93 7.81
CA LYS A 129 -4.23 -10.62 8.33
C LYS A 129 -4.96 -9.69 9.29
N ALA A 130 -6.07 -9.13 8.86
CA ALA A 130 -6.88 -8.19 9.64
C ALA A 130 -7.39 -8.78 10.95
N GLU A 131 -7.70 -10.08 11.00
CA GLU A 131 -8.09 -10.77 12.24
C GLU A 131 -7.02 -10.78 13.34
N LYS A 132 -5.76 -10.50 12.99
CA LYS A 132 -4.65 -10.41 13.94
C LYS A 132 -4.44 -9.00 14.49
N ALA A 133 -5.24 -8.03 14.06
CA ALA A 133 -5.16 -6.68 14.57
C ALA A 133 -5.57 -6.60 16.03
N ASP A 134 -5.06 -5.59 16.71
CA ASP A 134 -5.29 -5.40 18.12
C ASP A 134 -5.81 -3.99 18.42
N ALA A 135 -6.45 -3.82 19.57
CA ALA A 135 -6.88 -2.54 20.11
C ALA A 135 -6.44 -2.42 21.58
N THR A 136 -6.24 -1.19 22.02
CA THR A 136 -5.90 -0.93 23.44
C THR A 136 -7.06 -1.32 24.38
N VAL A 137 -8.29 -1.20 23.88
CA VAL A 137 -9.52 -1.52 24.61
C VAL A 137 -10.16 -2.73 23.93
N GLU A 138 -10.36 -3.83 24.67
CA GLU A 138 -10.91 -5.08 24.11
C GLU A 138 -12.34 -4.90 23.58
N ARG A 139 -13.15 -4.10 24.26
CA ARG A 139 -14.52 -3.76 23.81
C ARG A 139 -14.51 -3.12 22.42
N ASP A 140 -13.55 -2.23 22.14
CA ASP A 140 -13.43 -1.59 20.83
C ASP A 140 -13.07 -2.61 19.76
N LYS A 141 -12.15 -3.53 20.08
CA LYS A 141 -11.77 -4.63 19.19
C LYS A 141 -12.95 -5.51 18.82
N GLU A 142 -13.74 -5.91 19.82
CA GLU A 142 -14.94 -6.73 19.60
C GLU A 142 -15.94 -6.04 18.67
N MET A 143 -16.26 -4.76 18.96
CA MET A 143 -17.16 -3.95 18.14
C MET A 143 -16.64 -3.80 16.68
N ILE A 144 -15.38 -3.47 16.52
CA ILE A 144 -14.76 -3.30 15.18
C ILE A 144 -14.78 -4.62 14.42
N PHE A 145 -14.44 -5.71 15.09
CA PHE A 145 -14.41 -7.04 14.48
C PHE A 145 -15.82 -7.52 14.10
N GLU A 146 -16.82 -7.24 14.93
CA GLU A 146 -18.21 -7.51 14.59
C GLU A 146 -18.65 -6.69 13.36
N SER A 147 -18.32 -5.40 13.32
CA SER A 147 -18.57 -4.55 12.16
C SER A 147 -17.92 -5.12 10.87
N ILE A 148 -16.66 -5.57 10.96
CA ILE A 148 -15.96 -6.16 9.79
C ILE A 148 -16.61 -7.50 9.39
N ARG A 149 -16.99 -8.37 10.32
CA ARG A 149 -17.67 -9.65 10.02
C ARG A 149 -18.99 -9.43 9.30
N ASN A 150 -19.70 -8.34 9.60
CA ASN A 150 -20.96 -7.97 8.95
C ASN A 150 -20.76 -7.38 7.54
N PHE A 151 -19.54 -7.18 7.09
CA PHE A 151 -19.27 -6.82 5.69
C PHE A 151 -19.35 -8.04 4.79
N GLU A 152 -19.77 -7.83 3.55
CA GLU A 152 -19.78 -8.89 2.56
C GLU A 152 -18.38 -9.49 2.38
N GLY A 153 -18.26 -10.78 2.68
CA GLY A 153 -16.99 -11.51 2.69
C GLY A 153 -16.10 -11.28 3.92
N GLY A 154 -16.55 -10.46 4.89
CA GLY A 154 -15.90 -10.29 6.19
C GLY A 154 -14.40 -9.96 6.12
N PHE A 155 -13.61 -10.58 7.01
CA PHE A 155 -12.15 -10.38 7.07
C PHE A 155 -11.43 -10.83 5.81
N GLN A 156 -11.88 -11.90 5.15
CA GLN A 156 -11.24 -12.37 3.92
C GLN A 156 -11.33 -11.29 2.83
N SER A 157 -12.53 -10.74 2.59
CA SER A 157 -12.72 -9.67 1.61
C SER A 157 -11.93 -8.41 1.97
N LEU A 158 -11.84 -8.08 3.26
CA LEU A 158 -11.03 -6.96 3.72
C LEU A 158 -9.54 -7.18 3.43
N ASP A 159 -9.01 -8.37 3.78
CA ASP A 159 -7.61 -8.73 3.54
C ASP A 159 -7.26 -8.65 2.04
N GLU A 160 -8.12 -9.16 1.16
CA GLU A 160 -7.94 -9.11 -0.28
C GLU A 160 -7.90 -7.66 -0.78
N LYS A 161 -8.87 -6.83 -0.40
CA LYS A 161 -8.92 -5.41 -0.80
C LYS A 161 -7.73 -4.60 -0.28
N VAL A 162 -7.30 -4.85 0.96
CA VAL A 162 -6.12 -4.20 1.54
C VAL A 162 -4.86 -4.61 0.77
N LYS A 163 -4.70 -5.90 0.49
CA LYS A 163 -3.57 -6.40 -0.29
C LYS A 163 -3.54 -5.83 -1.70
N ASP A 164 -4.68 -5.73 -2.35
CA ASP A 164 -4.78 -5.13 -3.69
C ASP A 164 -4.39 -3.66 -3.68
N LYS A 165 -4.89 -2.89 -2.71
CA LYS A 165 -4.50 -1.48 -2.55
C LYS A 165 -3.01 -1.30 -2.27
N LEU A 166 -2.43 -2.16 -1.46
CA LEU A 166 -0.99 -2.14 -1.20
C LEU A 166 -0.17 -2.57 -2.41
N ARG A 167 -0.61 -3.58 -3.18
CA ARG A 167 0.04 -3.93 -4.46
C ARG A 167 0.06 -2.76 -5.44
N GLU A 168 -1.09 -2.10 -5.63
CA GLU A 168 -1.18 -0.90 -6.47
C GLU A 168 -0.18 0.17 -6.01
N TRP A 169 -0.14 0.41 -4.69
CA TRP A 169 0.75 1.39 -4.11
C TRP A 169 2.23 1.00 -4.25
N TYR A 170 2.62 -0.24 -3.88
CA TYR A 170 4.00 -0.72 -4.06
C TYR A 170 4.43 -0.66 -5.53
N THR A 171 3.56 -1.09 -6.44
CA THR A 171 3.82 -0.96 -7.89
C THR A 171 4.17 0.48 -8.25
N SER A 172 3.36 1.45 -7.81
CA SER A 172 3.61 2.87 -8.10
C SER A 172 4.93 3.37 -7.52
N GLN A 173 5.30 2.95 -6.30
CA GLN A 173 6.57 3.34 -5.68
C GLN A 173 7.77 2.72 -6.40
N LEU A 174 7.68 1.43 -6.77
CA LEU A 174 8.75 0.72 -7.50
C LEU A 174 8.97 1.32 -8.90
N VAL A 175 7.90 1.61 -9.62
CA VAL A 175 7.99 2.30 -10.92
C VAL A 175 8.69 3.64 -10.75
N LYS A 176 8.27 4.46 -9.80
CA LYS A 176 8.90 5.75 -9.52
C LYS A 176 10.37 5.63 -9.17
N LEU A 177 10.74 4.67 -8.32
CA LEU A 177 12.14 4.38 -7.99
C LEU A 177 12.96 4.02 -9.22
N SER A 178 12.42 3.20 -10.11
CA SER A 178 13.09 2.80 -11.36
C SER A 178 13.25 3.96 -12.34
N GLU A 179 12.28 4.87 -12.39
CA GLU A 179 12.35 6.09 -13.22
C GLU A 179 13.41 7.07 -12.71
N GLU A 180 13.57 7.19 -11.41
CA GLU A 180 14.60 8.01 -10.77
C GLU A 180 16.02 7.40 -10.92
N ASN A 181 16.12 6.08 -11.17
CA ASN A 181 17.37 5.35 -11.29
C ASN A 181 17.45 4.52 -12.59
N PRO A 182 17.31 5.13 -13.79
CA PRO A 182 17.09 4.39 -15.04
C PRO A 182 18.29 3.58 -15.52
N LYS A 183 19.48 3.80 -14.95
CA LYS A 183 20.73 3.08 -15.30
C LYS A 183 21.12 2.03 -14.25
N ASP A 184 20.39 1.91 -13.14
CA ASP A 184 20.63 0.89 -12.12
C ASP A 184 19.97 -0.43 -12.55
N ASN A 185 20.72 -1.24 -13.34
CA ASN A 185 20.21 -2.49 -13.87
C ASN A 185 19.84 -3.50 -12.78
N LYS A 186 20.53 -3.49 -11.64
CA LYS A 186 20.19 -4.37 -10.51
C LYS A 186 18.83 -4.00 -9.92
N LEU A 187 18.59 -2.72 -9.67
CA LEU A 187 17.29 -2.23 -9.21
C LEU A 187 16.20 -2.53 -10.25
N LEU A 188 16.45 -2.24 -11.51
CA LEU A 188 15.49 -2.50 -12.61
C LEU A 188 15.09 -3.98 -12.67
N LEU A 189 16.04 -4.89 -12.53
CA LEU A 189 15.79 -6.34 -12.55
C LEU A 189 14.92 -6.74 -11.33
N THR A 190 15.31 -6.32 -10.13
CA THR A 190 14.54 -6.65 -8.91
C THR A 190 13.12 -6.07 -8.97
N VAL A 191 12.97 -4.84 -9.46
CA VAL A 191 11.65 -4.23 -9.67
C VAL A 191 10.82 -5.04 -10.68
N ALA A 192 11.43 -5.49 -11.78
CA ALA A 192 10.75 -6.32 -12.78
C ALA A 192 10.25 -7.65 -12.19
N ASP A 193 11.04 -8.31 -11.33
CA ASP A 193 10.65 -9.55 -10.66
C ASP A 193 9.46 -9.33 -9.73
N VAL A 194 9.48 -8.29 -8.88
CA VAL A 194 8.34 -7.96 -8.00
C VAL A 194 7.09 -7.61 -8.80
N LEU A 195 7.24 -6.86 -9.88
CA LEU A 195 6.11 -6.51 -10.76
C LEU A 195 5.50 -7.75 -11.44
N LYS A 196 6.33 -8.73 -11.82
CA LYS A 196 5.88 -10.03 -12.32
C LYS A 196 5.08 -10.78 -11.27
N ASP A 197 5.57 -10.85 -10.02
CA ASP A 197 4.87 -11.47 -8.91
C ASP A 197 3.53 -10.79 -8.61
N PHE A 198 3.42 -9.49 -8.87
CA PHE A 198 2.19 -8.71 -8.78
C PHE A 198 1.29 -8.82 -10.03
N ASN A 199 1.63 -9.71 -10.98
CA ASN A 199 0.94 -9.87 -12.27
C ASN A 199 0.95 -8.60 -13.13
N GLN A 200 1.93 -7.71 -12.95
CA GLN A 200 2.15 -6.49 -13.73
C GLN A 200 3.10 -6.76 -14.92
N VAL A 201 2.81 -7.82 -15.68
CA VAL A 201 3.71 -8.37 -16.73
C VAL A 201 4.15 -7.33 -17.74
N LYS A 202 3.23 -6.45 -18.18
CA LYS A 202 3.56 -5.40 -19.17
C LYS A 202 4.64 -4.46 -18.65
N ILE A 203 4.48 -3.96 -17.41
CA ILE A 203 5.44 -3.02 -16.81
C ILE A 203 6.77 -3.75 -16.53
N ALA A 204 6.71 -5.01 -16.10
CA ALA A 204 7.91 -5.84 -15.90
C ALA A 204 8.72 -6.00 -17.20
N LEU A 205 8.05 -6.25 -18.35
CA LEU A 205 8.70 -6.33 -19.65
C LEU A 205 9.35 -5.00 -20.07
N GLU A 206 8.70 -3.86 -19.85
CA GLU A 206 9.27 -2.54 -20.12
C GLU A 206 10.58 -2.31 -19.33
N HIS A 207 10.67 -2.82 -18.10
CA HIS A 207 11.90 -2.78 -17.30
C HIS A 207 12.99 -3.68 -17.90
N GLY A 208 12.63 -4.88 -18.37
CA GLY A 208 13.54 -5.77 -19.10
C GLY A 208 14.10 -5.11 -20.35
N GLU A 209 13.28 -4.44 -21.14
CA GLU A 209 13.72 -3.69 -22.32
C GLU A 209 14.69 -2.55 -21.97
N ARG A 210 14.44 -1.82 -20.87
CA ARG A 210 15.37 -0.78 -20.38
C ARG A 210 16.73 -1.37 -20.03
N ILE A 211 16.77 -2.53 -19.35
CA ILE A 211 18.02 -3.23 -19.01
C ILE A 211 18.78 -3.60 -20.28
N LEU A 212 18.10 -4.24 -21.24
CA LEU A 212 18.72 -4.62 -22.51
C LEU A 212 19.29 -3.43 -23.26
N ASN A 213 18.57 -2.31 -23.30
CA ASN A 213 19.05 -1.07 -23.89
C ASN A 213 20.29 -0.52 -23.17
N ASN A 214 20.31 -0.57 -21.82
CA ASN A 214 21.45 -0.12 -21.03
C ASN A 214 22.74 -0.90 -21.30
N ILE A 215 22.62 -2.20 -21.63
CA ILE A 215 23.77 -3.07 -21.96
C ILE A 215 24.03 -3.17 -23.46
N GLY A 216 23.36 -2.36 -24.29
CA GLY A 216 23.55 -2.32 -25.75
C GLY A 216 22.98 -3.52 -26.51
N ARG A 217 22.04 -4.28 -25.89
CA ARG A 217 21.31 -5.38 -26.54
C ARG A 217 19.89 -4.93 -26.88
N LYS A 218 19.31 -5.50 -27.95
CA LYS A 218 17.91 -5.29 -28.33
C LYS A 218 17.10 -6.57 -28.07
N MET A 219 15.83 -6.42 -27.68
CA MET A 219 14.90 -7.53 -27.67
C MET A 219 14.77 -8.19 -29.04
N PRO A 220 14.69 -9.54 -29.15
CA PRO A 220 14.33 -10.21 -30.36
C PRO A 220 13.00 -9.67 -30.92
N ALA A 221 12.91 -9.44 -32.21
CA ALA A 221 11.65 -9.02 -32.83
C ALA A 221 10.58 -10.12 -32.63
N GLU A 222 9.33 -9.71 -32.43
CA GLU A 222 8.19 -10.64 -32.16
C GLU A 222 8.02 -11.74 -33.26
N LYS A 223 8.54 -11.52 -34.44
CA LYS A 223 8.52 -12.49 -35.55
C LYS A 223 9.43 -13.70 -35.34
N ASP A 224 10.57 -13.49 -34.65
CA ASP A 224 11.54 -14.59 -34.40
C ASP A 224 11.06 -15.52 -33.25
N ALA A 225 10.14 -15.05 -32.43
CA ALA A 225 9.52 -15.84 -31.37
C ALA A 225 8.47 -16.84 -31.90
N LYS A 226 7.83 -16.57 -33.04
CA LYS A 226 6.81 -17.48 -33.63
C LYS A 226 7.43 -18.63 -34.41
N GLU A 227 8.60 -18.46 -35.00
CA GLU A 227 9.27 -19.53 -35.77
C GLU A 227 9.96 -20.59 -34.88
N LYS A 228 10.23 -20.27 -33.59
CA LYS A 228 10.82 -21.22 -32.64
C LYS A 228 9.77 -21.93 -31.72
N GLY A 229 8.49 -21.69 -31.94
CA GLY A 229 7.39 -22.12 -31.11
C GLY A 229 6.82 -23.53 -31.42
N GLU A 230 7.49 -24.39 -32.20
CA GLU A 230 7.01 -25.77 -32.41
C GLU A 230 7.31 -26.72 -31.23
N ASP A 231 8.12 -26.31 -30.25
CA ASP A 231 8.45 -27.16 -29.07
C ASP A 231 7.67 -26.83 -27.79
N GLY A 232 6.55 -26.13 -27.85
CA GLY A 232 5.57 -25.99 -26.75
C GLY A 232 6.05 -25.24 -25.50
N LYS A 233 7.23 -24.58 -25.53
CA LYS A 233 7.71 -23.75 -24.42
C LYS A 233 7.58 -22.28 -24.75
N ASP A 234 6.92 -21.52 -23.88
CA ASP A 234 6.78 -20.07 -23.99
C ASP A 234 8.18 -19.42 -24.07
N PRO A 235 8.53 -18.71 -25.16
CA PRO A 235 9.84 -18.04 -25.30
C PRO A 235 10.11 -17.01 -24.19
N LYS A 236 9.07 -16.54 -23.50
CA LYS A 236 9.17 -15.59 -22.40
C LYS A 236 9.66 -16.22 -21.09
N SER A 237 9.57 -17.57 -20.94
CA SER A 237 10.05 -18.25 -19.73
C SER A 237 11.58 -18.30 -19.65
N LYS A 238 12.29 -18.12 -20.76
CA LYS A 238 13.76 -18.16 -20.82
C LYS A 238 14.44 -16.82 -20.49
N LEU A 239 13.70 -15.73 -20.38
CA LEU A 239 14.28 -14.42 -20.03
C LEU A 239 14.70 -14.33 -18.54
N TRP A 240 14.30 -15.30 -17.72
CA TRP A 240 14.44 -15.26 -16.27
C TRP A 240 15.29 -16.41 -15.70
N GLU A 241 15.94 -17.23 -16.57
CA GLU A 241 16.74 -18.39 -16.14
C GLU A 241 18.28 -18.15 -16.19
N ASP A 242 18.76 -16.93 -16.59
CA ASP A 242 20.19 -16.58 -16.61
C ASP A 242 20.53 -15.40 -15.69
#